data_298c12a79659d0307c183aa0953ecf2c
#
_entry.id   298c12a79659d0307c183aa0953ecf2c
#
_cell.length_a   1.000
_cell.length_b   1.000
_cell.length_c   1.000
_cell.angle_alpha   90.00
_cell.angle_beta   90.00
_cell.angle_gamma   90.00
#
_symmetry.space_group_name_H-M   'P 1'
#
loop_
_entity.id
_entity.type
_entity.pdbx_description
1 polymer ?
#
loop_
_entity_poly.entity_id
_entity_poly.type
_entity_poly.pdbx_seq_one_letter_code
_entity_poly.pdbx_strand_id
1 'polypeptide(L)'
;MLVEMLKKSLLNGTKDSSKIYFCGNHEIYKIGQTAQKYVSQRMQTIRKVDKGITLYAYVEFEGSKALRDFIESTLRLYMQGLGYQLQGNDHFVKHGDIETFKAEMLTITTATLNELGIEYKVINKK
;
A
#
# COMPACT_ATOMS: atom_id res chain seq x y z
N MET A 1 15.03 11.31 -18.83
CA MET A 1 16.30 10.59 -18.60
C MET A 1 16.28 9.88 -17.26
N LEU A 2 16.38 10.61 -16.15
CA LEU A 2 16.36 10.00 -14.82
C LEU A 2 15.05 9.25 -14.55
N VAL A 3 13.92 9.83 -14.94
CA VAL A 3 12.59 9.22 -14.78
C VAL A 3 12.50 7.91 -15.58
N GLU A 4 13.02 7.89 -16.79
CA GLU A 4 13.00 6.67 -17.61
C GLU A 4 13.89 5.58 -17.03
N MET A 5 15.06 5.95 -16.48
CA MET A 5 15.95 5.00 -15.81
C MET A 5 15.29 4.42 -14.57
N LEU A 6 14.60 5.26 -13.79
CA LEU A 6 13.86 4.83 -12.60
C LEU A 6 12.74 3.87 -12.98
N LYS A 7 11.94 4.20 -13.98
CA LYS A 7 10.87 3.33 -14.47
C LYS A 7 11.42 1.97 -14.89
N LYS A 8 12.50 1.97 -15.67
CA LYS A 8 13.14 0.74 -16.13
C LYS A 8 13.60 -0.12 -14.97
N SER A 9 14.21 0.49 -13.97
CA SER A 9 14.67 -0.19 -12.76
C SER A 9 13.49 -0.83 -12.00
N LEU A 10 12.38 -0.10 -11.85
CA LEU A 10 11.20 -0.59 -11.14
C LEU A 10 10.47 -1.72 -11.88
N LEU A 11 10.56 -1.71 -13.22
CA LEU A 11 9.87 -2.71 -14.04
C LEU A 11 10.72 -3.96 -14.29
N ASN A 12 12.00 -3.93 -13.95
CA ASN A 12 12.88 -5.09 -14.05
C ASN A 12 12.78 -5.95 -12.79
N GLY A 13 13.26 -7.18 -12.89
CA GLY A 13 13.30 -8.12 -11.78
C GLY A 13 12.18 -9.14 -11.83
N THR A 14 12.19 -10.04 -10.86
CA THR A 14 11.20 -11.09 -10.74
C THR A 14 9.84 -10.49 -10.38
N LYS A 15 8.83 -10.82 -11.17
CA LYS A 15 7.46 -10.33 -10.95
C LYS A 15 6.69 -11.32 -10.09
N ASP A 16 6.14 -10.81 -9.02
CA ASP A 16 5.29 -11.56 -8.10
C ASP A 16 3.85 -11.11 -8.25
N SER A 17 2.93 -11.93 -7.75
CA SER A 17 1.56 -11.47 -7.52
C SER A 17 1.59 -10.55 -6.30
N SER A 18 1.75 -9.26 -6.56
CA SER A 18 1.99 -8.25 -5.55
C SER A 18 0.71 -7.57 -5.09
N LYS A 19 0.68 -7.17 -3.83
CA LYS A 19 -0.46 -6.45 -3.26
C LYS A 19 0.02 -5.32 -2.38
N ILE A 20 -0.64 -4.18 -2.51
CA ILE A 20 -0.50 -3.05 -1.57
C ILE A 20 -1.83 -2.99 -0.82
N TYR A 21 -1.80 -3.10 0.49
CA TYR A 21 -3.01 -3.16 1.30
C TYR A 21 -3.11 -1.98 2.27
N PHE A 22 -4.34 -1.63 2.60
CA PHE A 22 -4.68 -0.54 3.50
C PHE A 22 -5.58 -1.07 4.60
N CYS A 23 -5.18 -0.85 5.83
CA CYS A 23 -5.88 -1.40 6.98
C CYS A 23 -5.76 -0.45 8.19
N GLY A 24 -6.42 -0.80 9.25
CA GLY A 24 -6.35 -0.03 10.48
C GLY A 24 -7.28 -0.56 11.55
N ASN A 25 -7.27 0.11 12.68
CA ASN A 25 -8.19 -0.11 13.78
C ASN A 25 -8.66 1.25 14.28
N HIS A 26 -9.17 1.33 15.51
CA HIS A 26 -9.66 2.58 16.07
C HIS A 26 -8.53 3.57 16.44
N GLU A 27 -7.27 3.14 16.42
CA GLU A 27 -6.13 3.97 16.84
C GLU A 27 -5.18 4.31 15.71
N ILE A 28 -5.01 3.40 14.73
CA ILE A 28 -3.99 3.55 13.69
C ILE A 28 -4.53 3.26 12.29
N TYR A 29 -3.83 3.85 11.30
CA TYR A 29 -3.91 3.45 9.90
C TYR A 29 -2.57 2.81 9.51
N LYS A 30 -2.63 1.82 8.65
CA LYS A 30 -1.46 1.08 8.22
C LYS A 30 -1.53 0.82 6.72
N ILE A 31 -0.39 1.01 6.05
CA ILE A 31 -0.20 0.61 4.67
C ILE A 31 0.86 -0.48 4.65
N GLY A 32 0.77 -1.40 3.73
CA GLY A 32 1.75 -2.45 3.65
C GLY A 32 1.73 -3.14 2.30
N GLN A 33 2.63 -4.10 2.15
CA GLN A 33 2.79 -4.86 0.93
C GLN A 33 2.93 -6.34 1.24
N THR A 34 2.56 -7.16 0.27
CA THR A 34 2.77 -8.61 0.38
C THR A 34 2.80 -9.24 -1.01
N ALA A 35 3.51 -10.36 -1.12
CA ALA A 35 3.48 -11.23 -2.28
C ALA A 35 2.79 -12.56 -1.96
N GLN A 36 2.17 -12.67 -0.79
CA GLN A 36 1.43 -13.87 -0.41
C GLN A 36 0.20 -14.04 -1.32
N LYS A 37 -0.17 -15.28 -1.58
CA LYS A 37 -1.29 -15.60 -2.45
C LYS A 37 -2.59 -14.91 -2.01
N TYR A 38 -2.83 -14.88 -0.71
CA TYR A 38 -4.02 -14.25 -0.13
C TYR A 38 -3.63 -13.17 0.87
N VAL A 39 -4.23 -12.00 0.76
CA VAL A 39 -4.02 -10.91 1.71
C VAL A 39 -4.43 -11.32 3.13
N SER A 40 -5.44 -12.18 3.25
CA SER A 40 -5.89 -12.71 4.55
C SER A 40 -4.75 -13.36 5.35
N GLN A 41 -3.80 -14.01 4.68
CA GLN A 41 -2.64 -14.61 5.33
C GLN A 41 -1.77 -13.55 6.01
N ARG A 42 -1.56 -12.44 5.31
CA ARG A 42 -0.79 -11.32 5.85
C ARG A 42 -1.53 -10.63 7.00
N MET A 43 -2.86 -10.50 6.87
CA MET A 43 -3.69 -9.89 7.91
C MET A 43 -3.65 -10.69 9.22
N GLN A 44 -3.62 -12.02 9.14
CA GLN A 44 -3.49 -12.87 10.33
C GLN A 44 -2.19 -12.57 11.08
N THR A 45 -1.09 -12.38 10.36
CA THR A 45 0.21 -12.04 10.95
C THR A 45 0.15 -10.68 11.62
N ILE A 46 -0.44 -9.69 10.97
CA ILE A 46 -0.55 -8.32 11.49
C ILE A 46 -1.40 -8.29 12.77
N ARG A 47 -2.50 -9.03 12.81
CA ARG A 47 -3.40 -9.05 13.95
C ARG A 47 -2.78 -9.62 15.22
N LYS A 48 -1.70 -10.37 15.10
CA LYS A 48 -0.95 -10.87 16.26
C LYS A 48 -0.26 -9.74 17.01
N VAL A 49 0.10 -8.67 16.31
CA VAL A 49 0.80 -7.51 16.87
C VAL A 49 -0.19 -6.37 17.13
N ASP A 50 -1.00 -6.04 16.13
CA ASP A 50 -1.95 -4.93 16.18
C ASP A 50 -3.38 -5.49 16.23
N LYS A 51 -3.95 -5.52 17.41
CA LYS A 51 -5.29 -6.09 17.64
C LYS A 51 -6.37 -5.23 16.98
N GLY A 52 -7.39 -5.89 16.47
CA GLY A 52 -8.54 -5.21 15.87
C GLY A 52 -8.29 -4.65 14.49
N ILE A 53 -7.18 -4.99 13.87
CA ILE A 53 -6.87 -4.54 12.52
C ILE A 53 -7.91 -5.10 11.53
N THR A 54 -8.49 -4.19 10.74
CA THR A 54 -9.45 -4.51 9.70
C THR A 54 -8.86 -4.12 8.35
N LEU A 55 -8.97 -5.00 7.36
CA LEU A 55 -8.57 -4.72 6.00
C LEU A 55 -9.65 -3.86 5.32
N TYR A 56 -9.26 -2.70 4.80
CA TYR A 56 -10.18 -1.79 4.10
C TYR A 56 -10.20 -2.03 2.59
N ALA A 57 -9.03 -2.19 2.00
CA ALA A 57 -8.88 -2.37 0.57
C ALA A 57 -7.47 -2.84 0.25
N TYR A 58 -7.29 -3.38 -0.95
CA TYR A 58 -5.96 -3.61 -1.48
C TYR A 58 -5.97 -3.52 -3.00
N VAL A 59 -4.78 -3.29 -3.56
CA VAL A 59 -4.56 -3.26 -5.01
C VAL A 59 -3.64 -4.42 -5.36
N GLU A 60 -4.06 -5.22 -6.33
CA GLU A 60 -3.32 -6.40 -6.78
C GLU A 60 -2.76 -6.15 -8.18
N PHE A 61 -1.50 -6.51 -8.38
CA PHE A 61 -0.81 -6.33 -9.65
C PHE A 61 0.39 -7.29 -9.74
N GLU A 62 0.90 -7.49 -10.93
CA GLU A 62 2.16 -8.22 -11.10
C GLU A 62 3.31 -7.23 -11.04
N GLY A 63 4.25 -7.45 -10.12
CA GLY A 63 5.38 -6.55 -9.96
C GLY A 63 6.45 -7.11 -9.04
N SER A 64 7.62 -6.50 -9.09
CA SER A 64 8.77 -6.90 -8.28
C SER A 64 8.67 -6.37 -6.86
N LYS A 65 9.52 -6.90 -5.98
CA LYS A 65 9.67 -6.36 -4.63
C LYS A 65 10.11 -4.91 -4.65
N ALA A 66 11.02 -4.55 -5.57
CA ALA A 66 11.47 -3.16 -5.72
C ALA A 66 10.30 -2.21 -6.03
N LEU A 67 9.38 -2.64 -6.88
CA LEU A 67 8.19 -1.86 -7.20
C LEU A 67 7.28 -1.72 -5.98
N ARG A 68 7.04 -2.81 -5.25
CA ARG A 68 6.24 -2.77 -4.01
C ARG A 68 6.85 -1.80 -2.99
N ASP A 69 8.17 -1.88 -2.80
CA ASP A 69 8.89 -1.00 -1.86
C ASP A 69 8.75 0.47 -2.27
N PHE A 70 8.85 0.75 -3.57
CA PHE A 70 8.71 2.10 -4.10
C PHE A 70 7.31 2.66 -3.84
N ILE A 71 6.28 1.87 -4.11
CA ILE A 71 4.88 2.30 -3.91
C ILE A 71 4.63 2.55 -2.43
N GLU A 72 5.05 1.64 -1.56
CA GLU A 72 4.85 1.78 -0.11
C GLU A 72 5.55 3.03 0.42
N SER A 73 6.79 3.27 0.01
CA SER A 73 7.55 4.45 0.41
C SER A 73 6.89 5.74 -0.08
N THR A 74 6.41 5.74 -1.31
CA THR A 74 5.69 6.87 -1.89
C THR A 74 4.43 7.19 -1.09
N LEU A 75 3.65 6.16 -0.74
CA LEU A 75 2.45 6.33 0.06
C LEU A 75 2.75 6.92 1.43
N ARG A 76 3.82 6.48 2.08
CA ARG A 76 4.22 7.01 3.38
C ARG A 76 4.56 8.50 3.30
N LEU A 77 5.27 8.91 2.26
CA LEU A 77 5.59 10.31 2.05
C LEU A 77 4.33 11.14 1.84
N TYR A 78 3.40 10.64 1.03
CA TYR A 78 2.12 11.31 0.80
C TYR A 78 1.31 11.43 2.08
N MET A 79 1.25 10.39 2.88
CA MET A 79 0.53 10.42 4.16
C MET A 79 1.08 11.50 5.07
N GLN A 80 2.39 11.60 5.19
CA GLN A 80 3.04 12.65 5.98
C GLN A 80 2.71 14.03 5.44
N GLY A 81 2.74 14.21 4.13
CA GLY A 81 2.36 15.47 3.49
C GLY A 81 0.90 15.84 3.69
N LEU A 82 0.02 14.85 3.86
CA LEU A 82 -1.41 15.06 4.11
C LEU A 82 -1.72 15.26 5.61
N GLY A 83 -0.70 15.25 6.46
CA GLY A 83 -0.88 15.50 7.88
C GLY A 83 -0.99 14.26 8.77
N TYR A 84 -0.83 13.08 8.21
CA TYR A 84 -0.81 11.85 9.02
C TYR A 84 0.51 11.77 9.78
N GLN A 85 0.42 11.50 11.07
CA GLN A 85 1.58 11.41 11.94
C GLN A 85 2.11 9.97 11.99
N LEU A 86 3.34 9.78 11.54
CA LEU A 86 4.01 8.49 11.60
C LEU A 86 4.29 8.11 13.07
N GLN A 87 3.94 6.88 13.44
CA GLN A 87 4.18 6.34 14.76
C GLN A 87 4.95 5.02 14.58
N GLY A 88 6.13 4.93 15.18
CA GLY A 88 7.01 3.79 14.96
C GLY A 88 7.52 3.79 13.52
N ASN A 89 7.67 2.60 12.92
CA ASN A 89 8.25 2.44 11.60
C ASN A 89 7.23 2.10 10.52
N ASP A 90 6.00 1.72 10.89
CA ASP A 90 5.12 1.05 9.94
C ASP A 90 3.64 1.44 10.03
N HIS A 91 3.28 2.36 10.92
CA HIS A 91 1.88 2.78 11.02
C HIS A 91 1.76 4.26 11.37
N PHE A 92 0.55 4.78 11.19
CA PHE A 92 0.23 6.19 11.40
C PHE A 92 -0.88 6.32 12.42
N VAL A 93 -0.84 7.40 13.20
CA VAL A 93 -1.93 7.77 14.10
C VAL A 93 -3.16 8.03 13.24
N LYS A 94 -4.30 7.46 13.66
CA LYS A 94 -5.55 7.63 12.92
C LYS A 94 -5.92 9.11 12.84
N HIS A 95 -6.20 9.58 11.62
CA HIS A 95 -6.53 10.96 11.31
C HIS A 95 -7.60 10.95 10.21
N GLY A 96 -8.70 11.63 10.45
CA GLY A 96 -9.81 11.62 9.51
C GLY A 96 -10.54 10.28 9.48
N ASP A 97 -11.49 10.15 8.58
CA ASP A 97 -12.31 8.94 8.47
C ASP A 97 -11.67 7.89 7.53
N ILE A 98 -12.17 6.67 7.64
CA ILE A 98 -11.66 5.52 6.87
C ILE A 98 -11.87 5.74 5.37
N GLU A 99 -13.00 6.27 4.97
CA GLU A 99 -13.31 6.47 3.55
C GLU A 99 -12.37 7.47 2.89
N THR A 100 -12.02 8.55 3.58
CA THR A 100 -11.06 9.54 3.11
C THR A 100 -9.66 8.92 2.98
N PHE A 101 -9.21 8.22 4.02
CA PHE A 101 -7.92 7.53 4.01
C PHE A 101 -7.86 6.54 2.84
N LYS A 102 -8.87 5.71 2.70
CA LYS A 102 -8.93 4.69 1.65
C LYS A 102 -8.90 5.33 0.26
N ALA A 103 -9.70 6.37 0.04
CA ALA A 103 -9.78 7.07 -1.24
C ALA A 103 -8.42 7.69 -1.61
N GLU A 104 -7.76 8.34 -0.68
CA GLU A 104 -6.45 8.95 -0.90
C GLU A 104 -5.41 7.89 -1.27
N MET A 105 -5.36 6.80 -0.52
CA MET A 105 -4.38 5.73 -0.76
C MET A 105 -4.63 5.01 -2.09
N LEU A 106 -5.86 4.74 -2.43
CA LEU A 106 -6.21 4.12 -3.70
C LEU A 106 -5.88 5.03 -4.88
N THR A 107 -6.17 6.32 -4.77
CA THR A 107 -5.88 7.29 -5.82
C THR A 107 -4.38 7.34 -6.13
N ILE A 108 -3.55 7.44 -5.09
CA ILE A 108 -2.09 7.53 -5.25
C ILE A 108 -1.53 6.23 -5.82
N THR A 109 -1.97 5.09 -5.31
CA THR A 109 -1.49 3.78 -5.74
C THR A 109 -1.84 3.52 -7.21
N THR A 110 -3.09 3.76 -7.59
CA THR A 110 -3.53 3.50 -8.95
C THR A 110 -2.92 4.49 -9.94
N ALA A 111 -2.75 5.76 -9.55
CA ALA A 111 -2.06 6.76 -10.38
C ALA A 111 -0.61 6.33 -10.66
N THR A 112 0.09 5.82 -9.64
CA THR A 112 1.46 5.34 -9.79
C THR A 112 1.53 4.15 -10.76
N LEU A 113 0.64 3.18 -10.60
CA LEU A 113 0.59 2.01 -11.48
C LEU A 113 0.23 2.39 -12.93
N ASN A 114 -0.72 3.30 -13.10
CA ASN A 114 -1.09 3.82 -14.42
C ASN A 114 0.10 4.50 -15.10
N GLU A 115 0.83 5.32 -14.37
CA GLU A 115 2.02 6.02 -14.88
C GLU A 115 3.09 5.03 -15.34
N LEU A 116 3.20 3.89 -14.69
CA LEU A 116 4.15 2.83 -15.02
C LEU A 116 3.61 1.85 -16.08
N GLY A 117 2.37 2.01 -16.51
CA GLY A 117 1.75 1.13 -17.51
C GLY A 117 1.45 -0.26 -16.99
N ILE A 118 1.23 -0.41 -15.69
CA ILE A 118 0.97 -1.70 -15.04
C ILE A 118 -0.53 -1.88 -14.83
N GLU A 119 -1.06 -3.01 -15.28
CA GLU A 119 -2.45 -3.38 -15.03
C GLU A 119 -2.63 -3.77 -13.56
N TYR A 120 -3.78 -3.44 -13.01
CA TYR A 120 -4.06 -3.69 -11.60
C TYR A 120 -5.54 -3.99 -11.37
N LYS A 121 -5.83 -4.50 -10.20
CA LYS A 121 -7.18 -4.77 -9.73
C LYS A 121 -7.36 -4.18 -8.35
N VAL A 122 -8.42 -3.41 -8.15
CA VAL A 122 -8.75 -2.83 -6.85
C VAL A 122 -9.81 -3.70 -6.18
N ILE A 123 -9.53 -4.10 -4.95
CA ILE A 123 -10.48 -4.87 -4.14
C ILE A 123 -10.85 -4.05 -2.91
N ASN A 124 -12.10 -3.63 -2.84
CA ASN A 124 -12.65 -2.95 -1.68
C ASN A 124 -13.29 -3.96 -0.74
N LYS A 125 -13.01 -3.82 0.56
CA LYS A 125 -13.65 -4.60 1.61
C LYS A 125 -14.66 -3.71 2.32
N LYS A 126 -15.78 -4.29 2.63
CA LYS A 126 -16.84 -3.58 3.36
C LYS A 126 -16.73 -3.84 4.86
#